data_15035645f8555cdcdad28223de43bad1
#
_entry.id   15035645f8555cdcdad28223de43bad1
#
_cell.length_a   1.000
_cell.length_b   1.000
_cell.length_c   1.000
_cell.angle_alpha   90.00
_cell.angle_beta   90.00
_cell.angle_gamma   90.00
#
_symmetry.space_group_name_H-M   'P 1'
#
loop_
_entity.id
_entity.type
_entity.pdbx_description
1 polymer ?
#
loop_
_entity_poly.entity_id
_entity_poly.type
_entity_poly.pdbx_seq_one_letter_code
_entity_poly.pdbx_strand_id
1 'polypeptide(L)'
;MFWSIAPLVVACIILAGMVGMCTFAPGGTSRGPVPSYDAAGALHADAQTFAFPVRLPRLPEGWQPNSGSRGGIGDGRTDPSTGQRVRAATSTVGFISPTGMYLSLTQSNADEDKLVGSIHPSMYPTGTVDVDGTRWIVYQGDGVEPVWTTRLGSPAGPAQVAITGAGSDDQFRTLAAATQSQPPLSARR
;
A
#
# COMPACT_ATOMS: atom_id res chain seq x y z
N MET A 1 45.18 14.70 27.12
CA MET A 1 44.07 14.99 26.24
C MET A 1 42.74 14.30 26.63
N PHE A 2 42.71 13.24 27.43
CA PHE A 2 41.48 12.55 27.85
C PHE A 2 40.64 13.29 28.89
N TRP A 3 41.19 14.20 29.67
CA TRP A 3 40.50 14.91 30.75
C TRP A 3 39.58 16.05 30.28
N SER A 4 39.75 16.55 29.05
CA SER A 4 38.90 17.62 28.49
C SER A 4 37.60 17.10 27.86
N ILE A 5 37.54 15.81 27.50
CA ILE A 5 36.38 15.22 26.80
C ILE A 5 35.38 14.63 27.82
N ALA A 6 35.85 14.17 28.96
CA ALA A 6 35.03 13.55 30.00
C ALA A 6 33.85 14.42 30.48
N PRO A 7 34.02 15.71 30.80
CA PRO A 7 32.87 16.52 31.22
C PRO A 7 31.86 16.78 30.12
N LEU A 8 32.30 16.82 28.84
CA LEU A 8 31.41 16.99 27.70
C LEU A 8 30.53 15.74 27.48
N VAL A 9 31.13 14.55 27.57
CA VAL A 9 30.41 13.27 27.44
C VAL A 9 29.40 13.11 28.55
N VAL A 10 29.77 13.45 29.80
CA VAL A 10 28.81 13.39 30.94
C VAL A 10 27.65 14.38 30.75
N ALA A 11 27.92 15.59 30.27
CA ALA A 11 26.89 16.58 29.98
C ALA A 11 25.95 16.10 28.87
N CYS A 12 26.47 15.48 27.81
CA CYS A 12 25.63 14.91 26.73
C CYS A 12 24.75 13.77 27.22
N ILE A 13 25.25 12.89 28.09
CA ILE A 13 24.48 11.77 28.67
C ILE A 13 23.36 12.32 29.57
N ILE A 14 23.64 13.34 30.39
CA ILE A 14 22.65 13.98 31.26
C ILE A 14 21.57 14.67 30.41
N LEU A 15 21.96 15.40 29.37
CA LEU A 15 21.02 16.07 28.47
C LEU A 15 20.16 15.05 27.69
N ALA A 16 20.77 13.98 27.18
CA ALA A 16 20.03 12.91 26.49
C ALA A 16 19.02 12.21 27.42
N GLY A 17 19.37 12.02 28.69
CA GLY A 17 18.48 11.48 29.72
C GLY A 17 17.33 12.43 30.06
N MET A 18 17.59 13.74 30.15
CA MET A 18 16.56 14.74 30.47
C MET A 18 15.57 14.99 29.32
N VAL A 19 15.99 14.79 28.06
CA VAL A 19 15.11 14.95 26.87
C VAL A 19 14.31 13.68 26.57
N GLY A 20 14.48 12.59 27.37
CA GLY A 20 13.72 11.34 27.19
C GLY A 20 14.04 10.60 25.88
N MET A 21 15.15 10.92 25.22
CA MET A 21 15.56 10.29 23.95
C MET A 21 16.17 8.89 24.11
N CYS A 22 16.46 8.48 25.36
CA CYS A 22 16.94 7.13 25.66
C CYS A 22 15.87 6.38 26.46
N THR A 23 14.85 5.88 25.80
CA THR A 23 14.00 4.82 26.36
C THR A 23 14.77 3.50 26.26
N PHE A 24 15.65 3.26 27.21
CA PHE A 24 16.24 1.94 27.39
C PHE A 24 15.19 1.05 28.06
N ALA A 25 14.46 0.29 27.22
CA ALA A 25 13.52 -0.73 27.69
C ALA A 25 14.23 -2.09 27.69
N PRO A 26 14.75 -2.59 28.84
CA PRO A 26 15.43 -3.87 28.93
C PRO A 26 14.50 -5.08 28.77
N GLY A 27 13.23 -4.87 28.48
CA GLY A 27 12.19 -5.90 28.35
C GLY A 27 11.75 -6.25 26.94
N GLY A 28 12.54 -5.93 25.90
CA GLY A 28 12.14 -6.14 24.50
C GLY A 28 11.09 -5.11 24.04
N THR A 29 10.99 -4.88 22.74
CA THR A 29 9.93 -4.06 22.15
C THR A 29 8.58 -4.70 22.47
N SER A 30 7.83 -4.14 23.42
CA SER A 30 6.42 -4.49 23.55
C SER A 30 5.77 -4.17 22.20
N ARG A 31 5.24 -5.19 21.52
CA ARG A 31 4.37 -4.96 20.37
C ARG A 31 3.19 -4.15 20.87
N GLY A 32 3.25 -2.84 20.70
CA GLY A 32 2.08 -1.99 20.89
C GLY A 32 0.93 -2.46 19.99
N PRO A 33 -0.30 -2.10 20.29
CA PRO A 33 -1.41 -2.42 19.40
C PRO A 33 -1.08 -1.89 18.01
N VAL A 34 -1.27 -2.75 16.99
CA VAL A 34 -1.10 -2.35 15.58
C VAL A 34 -2.04 -1.16 15.33
N PRO A 35 -1.54 -0.01 14.83
CA PRO A 35 -2.41 1.11 14.50
C PRO A 35 -3.53 0.63 13.57
N SER A 36 -4.78 0.86 13.94
CA SER A 36 -5.93 0.55 13.10
C SER A 36 -6.24 1.73 12.19
N TYR A 37 -6.55 1.45 10.93
CA TYR A 37 -6.93 2.43 9.92
C TYR A 37 -8.38 2.20 9.47
N ASP A 38 -9.18 3.25 9.36
CA ASP A 38 -10.54 3.15 8.82
C ASP A 38 -10.51 3.03 7.28
N ALA A 39 -10.18 1.83 6.81
CA ALA A 39 -10.14 1.54 5.38
C ALA A 39 -11.53 1.67 4.73
N ALA A 40 -12.61 1.34 5.45
CA ALA A 40 -13.95 1.41 4.91
C ALA A 40 -14.35 2.87 4.64
N GLY A 41 -14.20 3.74 5.62
CA GLY A 41 -14.48 5.18 5.47
C GLY A 41 -13.62 5.82 4.38
N ALA A 42 -12.33 5.49 4.34
CA ALA A 42 -11.40 6.01 3.35
C ALA A 42 -11.78 5.57 1.92
N LEU A 43 -12.00 4.28 1.68
CA LEU A 43 -12.36 3.77 0.35
C LEU A 43 -13.74 4.25 -0.10
N HIS A 44 -14.70 4.45 0.82
CA HIS A 44 -15.97 5.10 0.48
C HIS A 44 -15.78 6.55 0.04
N ALA A 45 -14.92 7.31 0.71
CA ALA A 45 -14.57 8.67 0.30
C ALA A 45 -13.83 8.70 -1.05
N ASP A 46 -12.97 7.72 -1.31
CA ASP A 46 -12.28 7.54 -2.57
C ASP A 46 -13.25 7.26 -3.72
N ALA A 47 -14.22 6.37 -3.51
CA ALA A 47 -15.26 6.05 -4.49
C ALA A 47 -16.11 7.27 -4.87
N GLN A 48 -16.21 8.27 -4.01
CA GLN A 48 -16.91 9.53 -4.29
C GLN A 48 -16.03 10.57 -5.02
N THR A 49 -14.71 10.40 -4.92
CA THR A 49 -13.75 11.40 -5.40
C THR A 49 -13.12 10.99 -6.73
N PHE A 50 -12.83 9.70 -6.90
CA PHE A 50 -12.10 9.22 -8.07
C PHE A 50 -13.02 8.83 -9.22
N ALA A 51 -12.54 9.05 -10.45
CA ALA A 51 -13.25 8.71 -11.69
C ALA A 51 -13.07 7.24 -12.11
N PHE A 52 -12.68 6.36 -11.18
CA PHE A 52 -12.55 4.93 -11.41
C PHE A 52 -13.21 4.14 -10.28
N PRO A 53 -13.65 2.90 -10.54
CA PRO A 53 -14.34 2.09 -9.55
C PRO A 53 -13.38 1.65 -8.44
N VAL A 54 -13.74 1.95 -7.20
CA VAL A 54 -13.02 1.56 -5.99
C VAL A 54 -13.74 0.40 -5.32
N ARG A 55 -13.02 -0.61 -4.86
CA ARG A 55 -13.55 -1.77 -4.14
C ARG A 55 -13.03 -1.81 -2.71
N LEU A 56 -13.89 -2.24 -1.79
CA LEU A 56 -13.53 -2.51 -0.40
C LEU A 56 -13.36 -4.03 -0.24
N PRO A 57 -12.15 -4.56 -0.04
CA PRO A 57 -11.94 -5.98 0.15
C PRO A 57 -12.62 -6.47 1.44
N ARG A 58 -13.29 -7.63 1.36
CA ARG A 58 -13.85 -8.30 2.53
C ARG A 58 -12.88 -9.38 2.97
N LEU A 59 -11.96 -9.02 3.82
CA LEU A 59 -10.91 -9.92 4.33
C LEU A 59 -11.44 -10.83 5.45
N PRO A 60 -10.88 -12.05 5.57
CA PRO A 60 -11.18 -12.96 6.69
C PRO A 60 -10.76 -12.37 8.03
N GLU A 61 -11.19 -13.03 9.10
CA GLU A 61 -10.81 -12.68 10.46
C GLU A 61 -9.27 -12.70 10.65
N GLY A 62 -8.78 -11.79 11.47
CA GLY A 62 -7.36 -11.63 11.75
C GLY A 62 -6.61 -10.68 10.83
N TRP A 63 -7.19 -10.27 9.70
CA TRP A 63 -6.63 -9.21 8.89
C TRP A 63 -7.01 -7.84 9.45
N GLN A 64 -6.02 -6.93 9.51
CA GLN A 64 -6.22 -5.60 10.06
C GLN A 64 -5.82 -4.51 9.05
N PRO A 65 -6.73 -3.57 8.70
CA PRO A 65 -6.32 -2.36 8.00
C PRO A 65 -5.35 -1.56 8.88
N ASN A 66 -4.21 -1.17 8.31
CA ASN A 66 -3.14 -0.53 9.07
C ASN A 66 -2.81 0.89 8.58
N SER A 67 -2.94 1.13 7.28
CA SER A 67 -2.56 2.40 6.67
C SER A 67 -3.38 2.69 5.44
N GLY A 68 -3.39 3.94 4.99
CA GLY A 68 -3.99 4.33 3.72
C GLY A 68 -3.38 5.60 3.19
N SER A 69 -3.37 5.74 1.87
CA SER A 69 -2.89 6.93 1.18
C SER A 69 -3.57 7.13 -0.16
N ARG A 70 -3.60 8.38 -0.61
CA ARG A 70 -3.98 8.78 -1.96
C ARG A 70 -2.76 9.31 -2.68
N GLY A 71 -2.66 9.02 -3.96
CA GLY A 71 -1.53 9.45 -4.76
C GLY A 71 -1.91 9.80 -6.19
N GLY A 72 -0.90 10.12 -7.00
CA GLY A 72 -1.07 10.34 -8.41
C GLY A 72 0.17 9.91 -9.18
N ILE A 73 -0.05 9.19 -10.27
CA ILE A 73 0.98 8.71 -11.18
C ILE A 73 0.99 9.62 -12.40
N GLY A 74 2.13 10.25 -12.68
CA GLY A 74 2.33 10.99 -13.93
C GLY A 74 2.51 10.01 -15.09
N ASP A 75 1.70 10.15 -16.13
CA ASP A 75 1.81 9.32 -17.33
C ASP A 75 2.70 9.93 -18.44
N GLY A 76 3.27 11.08 -18.15
CA GLY A 76 4.12 11.83 -19.09
C GLY A 76 3.35 12.59 -20.18
N ARG A 77 2.04 12.42 -20.29
CA ARG A 77 1.19 13.12 -21.26
C ARG A 77 0.72 14.47 -20.73
N THR A 78 0.48 15.39 -21.64
CA THR A 78 -0.15 16.67 -21.38
C THR A 78 -1.50 16.69 -22.09
N ASP A 79 -2.56 17.05 -21.41
CA ASP A 79 -3.88 17.25 -22.01
C ASP A 79 -3.80 18.42 -22.99
N PRO A 80 -4.07 18.19 -24.28
CA PRO A 80 -3.93 19.24 -25.29
C PRO A 80 -4.95 20.37 -25.13
N SER A 81 -6.05 20.15 -24.41
CA SER A 81 -7.10 21.14 -24.19
C SER A 81 -6.84 22.06 -23.00
N THR A 82 -6.18 21.52 -21.96
CA THR A 82 -5.95 22.26 -20.70
C THR A 82 -4.47 22.62 -20.47
N GLY A 83 -3.54 22.03 -21.22
CA GLY A 83 -2.10 22.18 -21.02
C GLY A 83 -1.59 21.56 -19.71
N GLN A 84 -2.44 20.84 -18.97
CA GLN A 84 -2.06 20.20 -17.71
C GLN A 84 -1.50 18.78 -17.93
N ARG A 85 -0.57 18.39 -17.07
CA ARG A 85 -0.05 17.01 -17.07
C ARG A 85 -1.16 16.07 -16.64
N VAL A 86 -1.46 15.07 -17.46
CA VAL A 86 -2.38 13.99 -17.12
C VAL A 86 -1.76 13.16 -15.99
N ARG A 87 -2.51 12.94 -14.94
CA ARG A 87 -2.11 12.12 -13.81
C ARG A 87 -3.21 11.10 -13.51
N ALA A 88 -2.83 9.86 -13.44
CA ALA A 88 -3.70 8.82 -12.89
C ALA A 88 -3.74 8.95 -11.36
N ALA A 89 -4.91 8.78 -10.78
CA ALA A 89 -5.07 8.77 -9.34
C ALA A 89 -4.88 7.37 -8.77
N THR A 90 -4.40 7.28 -7.53
CA THR A 90 -4.27 6.02 -6.79
C THR A 90 -4.93 6.11 -5.43
N SER A 91 -5.58 5.02 -5.04
CA SER A 91 -6.06 4.74 -3.68
C SER A 91 -5.31 3.52 -3.16
N THR A 92 -4.58 3.65 -2.07
CA THR A 92 -3.80 2.55 -1.48
C THR A 92 -4.24 2.33 -0.05
N VAL A 93 -4.47 1.07 0.31
CA VAL A 93 -4.72 0.64 1.69
C VAL A 93 -3.78 -0.51 2.03
N GLY A 94 -3.09 -0.37 3.16
CA GLY A 94 -2.23 -1.40 3.72
C GLY A 94 -2.96 -2.24 4.76
N PHE A 95 -2.65 -3.52 4.77
CA PHE A 95 -3.22 -4.51 5.67
C PHE A 95 -2.11 -5.30 6.36
N ILE A 96 -2.32 -5.63 7.62
CA ILE A 96 -1.52 -6.62 8.35
C ILE A 96 -2.27 -7.94 8.35
N SER A 97 -1.62 -9.00 7.88
CA SER A 97 -2.15 -10.35 7.87
C SER A 97 -2.16 -10.97 9.28
N PRO A 98 -2.87 -12.09 9.50
CA PRO A 98 -2.86 -12.79 10.79
C PRO A 98 -1.47 -13.22 11.27
N THR A 99 -0.52 -13.40 10.35
CA THR A 99 0.88 -13.74 10.67
C THR A 99 1.78 -12.51 10.86
N GLY A 100 1.22 -11.30 10.81
CA GLY A 100 1.95 -10.05 11.01
C GLY A 100 2.64 -9.52 9.75
N MET A 101 2.37 -10.08 8.56
CA MET A 101 2.96 -9.62 7.30
C MET A 101 2.15 -8.46 6.72
N TYR A 102 2.86 -7.46 6.20
CA TYR A 102 2.24 -6.31 5.56
C TYR A 102 2.01 -6.58 4.07
N LEU A 103 0.79 -6.30 3.61
CA LEU A 103 0.41 -6.25 2.20
C LEU A 103 -0.33 -4.95 1.93
N SER A 104 -0.14 -4.36 0.76
CA SER A 104 -0.87 -3.19 0.31
C SER A 104 -1.67 -3.50 -0.95
N LEU A 105 -2.88 -2.93 -1.00
CA LEU A 105 -3.77 -2.94 -2.15
C LEU A 105 -3.81 -1.53 -2.72
N THR A 106 -3.38 -1.37 -3.97
CA THR A 106 -3.49 -0.11 -4.71
C THR A 106 -4.49 -0.26 -5.84
N GLN A 107 -5.42 0.68 -5.96
CA GLN A 107 -6.41 0.77 -7.02
C GLN A 107 -6.21 2.08 -7.79
N SER A 108 -6.30 2.06 -9.12
CA SER A 108 -5.95 3.19 -9.97
C SER A 108 -6.67 3.17 -11.31
N ASN A 109 -6.74 4.32 -11.97
CA ASN A 109 -7.07 4.44 -13.40
C ASN A 109 -5.82 4.50 -14.29
N ALA A 110 -4.63 4.25 -13.76
CA ALA A 110 -3.41 4.10 -14.54
C ALA A 110 -3.42 2.83 -15.39
N ASP A 111 -2.61 2.82 -16.44
CA ASP A 111 -2.27 1.60 -17.14
C ASP A 111 -1.36 0.72 -16.27
N GLU A 112 -1.32 -0.59 -16.59
CA GLU A 112 -0.62 -1.60 -15.80
C GLU A 112 0.86 -1.27 -15.58
N ASP A 113 1.57 -0.96 -16.67
CA ASP A 113 3.00 -0.61 -16.64
C ASP A 113 3.29 0.61 -15.77
N LYS A 114 2.41 1.62 -15.80
CA LYS A 114 2.53 2.84 -15.00
C LYS A 114 2.26 2.57 -13.53
N LEU A 115 1.24 1.76 -13.23
CA LEU A 115 0.94 1.40 -11.85
C LEU A 115 2.07 0.58 -11.23
N VAL A 116 2.53 -0.48 -11.90
CA VAL A 116 3.62 -1.33 -11.42
C VAL A 116 4.92 -0.53 -11.28
N GLY A 117 5.27 0.27 -12.30
CA GLY A 117 6.47 1.11 -12.27
C GLY A 117 6.43 2.20 -11.21
N SER A 118 5.25 2.61 -10.73
CA SER A 118 5.12 3.55 -9.62
C SER A 118 5.33 2.90 -8.24
N ILE A 119 5.10 1.59 -8.14
CA ILE A 119 5.36 0.83 -6.91
C ILE A 119 6.86 0.53 -6.80
N HIS A 120 7.41 -0.12 -7.83
CA HIS A 120 8.83 -0.38 -7.96
C HIS A 120 9.27 -0.19 -9.42
N PRO A 121 10.22 0.72 -9.68
CA PRO A 121 10.83 0.81 -11.00
C PRO A 121 11.62 -0.48 -11.30
N SER A 122 11.75 -0.83 -12.57
CA SER A 122 12.54 -1.98 -13.04
C SER A 122 11.97 -3.37 -12.71
N MET A 123 10.66 -3.47 -12.48
CA MET A 123 9.98 -4.75 -12.40
C MET A 123 9.65 -5.31 -13.79
N TYR A 124 9.62 -6.63 -13.91
CA TYR A 124 9.28 -7.34 -15.14
C TYR A 124 8.27 -8.45 -14.85
N PRO A 125 7.37 -8.75 -15.79
CA PRO A 125 6.39 -9.81 -15.61
C PRO A 125 7.09 -11.19 -15.68
N THR A 126 6.82 -12.04 -14.69
CA THR A 126 7.42 -13.38 -14.56
C THR A 126 6.44 -14.51 -14.80
N GLY A 127 5.14 -14.21 -14.73
CA GLY A 127 4.10 -15.21 -14.90
C GLY A 127 2.72 -14.70 -14.60
N THR A 128 1.80 -15.63 -14.50
CA THR A 128 0.41 -15.35 -14.14
C THR A 128 -0.08 -16.35 -13.10
N VAL A 129 -0.99 -15.89 -12.25
CA VAL A 129 -1.67 -16.71 -11.25
C VAL A 129 -3.16 -16.56 -11.48
N ASP A 130 -3.89 -17.67 -11.50
CA ASP A 130 -5.34 -17.65 -11.46
C ASP A 130 -5.83 -17.61 -10.01
N VAL A 131 -6.73 -16.66 -9.73
CA VAL A 131 -7.42 -16.57 -8.44
C VAL A 131 -8.93 -16.54 -8.74
N ASP A 132 -9.62 -17.63 -8.43
CA ASP A 132 -11.06 -17.80 -8.64
C ASP A 132 -11.53 -17.33 -10.03
N GLY A 133 -10.82 -17.76 -11.10
CA GLY A 133 -11.11 -17.43 -12.48
C GLY A 133 -10.65 -16.05 -12.96
N THR A 134 -10.01 -15.26 -12.11
CA THR A 134 -9.37 -13.99 -12.50
C THR A 134 -7.87 -14.17 -12.63
N ARG A 135 -7.33 -13.79 -13.80
CA ARG A 135 -5.90 -13.84 -14.07
C ARG A 135 -5.20 -12.62 -13.46
N TRP A 136 -4.24 -12.87 -12.60
CA TRP A 136 -3.30 -11.89 -12.06
C TRP A 136 -1.93 -12.05 -12.70
N ILE A 137 -1.32 -10.95 -13.12
CA ILE A 137 0.04 -10.93 -13.65
C ILE A 137 0.99 -10.69 -12.49
N VAL A 138 2.03 -11.51 -12.40
CA VAL A 138 3.04 -11.44 -11.36
C VAL A 138 4.27 -10.74 -11.91
N TYR A 139 4.67 -9.68 -11.24
CA TYR A 139 5.89 -8.93 -11.50
C TYR A 139 6.90 -9.19 -10.39
N GLN A 140 8.16 -9.31 -10.76
CA GLN A 140 9.29 -9.45 -9.84
C GLN A 140 10.39 -8.45 -10.19
N GLY A 141 11.27 -8.19 -9.22
CA GLY A 141 12.46 -7.37 -9.37
C GLY A 141 13.50 -7.79 -8.34
N ASP A 142 14.75 -7.43 -8.56
CA ASP A 142 15.85 -7.83 -7.70
C ASP A 142 15.76 -7.13 -6.33
N GLY A 143 15.65 -7.92 -5.27
CA GLY A 143 15.65 -7.43 -3.89
C GLY A 143 14.40 -6.64 -3.48
N VAL A 144 13.32 -6.71 -4.26
CA VAL A 144 12.04 -6.06 -3.97
C VAL A 144 10.91 -7.07 -3.85
N GLU A 145 9.85 -6.69 -3.16
CA GLU A 145 8.66 -7.51 -2.99
C GLU A 145 7.91 -7.65 -4.33
N PRO A 146 7.26 -8.81 -4.60
CA PRO A 146 6.50 -9.02 -5.82
C PRO A 146 5.31 -8.08 -5.91
N VAL A 147 4.88 -7.80 -7.14
CA VAL A 147 3.61 -7.12 -7.40
C VAL A 147 2.70 -8.03 -8.22
N TRP A 148 1.51 -8.31 -7.70
CA TRP A 148 0.44 -8.96 -8.45
C TRP A 148 -0.53 -7.91 -8.94
N THR A 149 -0.83 -7.91 -10.22
CA THR A 149 -1.72 -6.91 -10.81
C THR A 149 -2.76 -7.53 -11.73
N THR A 150 -3.93 -6.91 -11.77
CA THR A 150 -5.01 -7.28 -12.70
C THR A 150 -5.89 -6.06 -13.00
N ARG A 151 -6.67 -6.14 -14.08
CA ARG A 151 -7.64 -5.11 -14.45
C ARG A 151 -9.06 -5.62 -14.17
N LEU A 152 -9.70 -5.01 -13.18
CA LEU A 152 -11.06 -5.37 -12.79
C LEU A 152 -12.09 -4.46 -13.47
N GLY A 153 -12.95 -5.06 -14.29
CA GLY A 153 -14.03 -4.36 -14.98
C GLY A 153 -15.22 -4.06 -14.07
N SER A 154 -16.00 -3.05 -14.44
CA SER A 154 -17.32 -2.76 -13.89
C SER A 154 -18.16 -1.94 -14.88
N PRO A 155 -19.47 -1.77 -14.66
CA PRO A 155 -20.30 -0.87 -15.48
C PRO A 155 -19.81 0.59 -15.49
N ALA A 156 -19.11 1.03 -14.45
CA ALA A 156 -18.52 2.37 -14.35
C ALA A 156 -17.12 2.46 -14.99
N GLY A 157 -16.67 1.42 -15.68
CA GLY A 157 -15.36 1.32 -16.29
C GLY A 157 -14.43 0.38 -15.52
N PRO A 158 -13.20 0.20 -15.98
CA PRO A 158 -12.20 -0.63 -15.32
C PRO A 158 -11.37 0.15 -14.29
N ALA A 159 -10.81 -0.59 -13.33
CA ALA A 159 -9.71 -0.14 -12.49
C ALA A 159 -8.54 -1.11 -12.58
N GLN A 160 -7.32 -0.59 -12.64
CA GLN A 160 -6.12 -1.39 -12.45
C GLN A 160 -5.92 -1.57 -10.94
N VAL A 161 -5.66 -2.81 -10.55
CA VAL A 161 -5.47 -3.19 -9.15
C VAL A 161 -4.11 -3.83 -9.00
N ALA A 162 -3.36 -3.45 -7.98
CA ALA A 162 -2.07 -4.04 -7.66
C ALA A 162 -1.99 -4.40 -6.17
N ILE A 163 -1.39 -5.54 -5.87
CA ILE A 163 -1.07 -6.00 -4.52
C ILE A 163 0.44 -6.17 -4.43
N THR A 164 1.06 -5.63 -3.39
CA THR A 164 2.48 -5.83 -3.08
C THR A 164 2.69 -5.97 -1.58
N GLY A 165 3.81 -6.54 -1.16
CA GLY A 165 4.16 -6.70 0.24
C GLY A 165 4.94 -7.98 0.52
N ALA A 166 5.27 -8.18 1.80
CA ALA A 166 6.09 -9.29 2.27
C ALA A 166 5.28 -10.56 2.59
N GLY A 167 4.03 -10.64 2.13
CA GLY A 167 3.16 -11.79 2.37
C GLY A 167 3.53 -13.04 1.58
N SER A 168 3.00 -14.19 2.00
CA SER A 168 3.07 -15.42 1.21
C SER A 168 2.10 -15.39 0.03
N ASP A 169 2.28 -16.27 -0.95
CA ASP A 169 1.38 -16.44 -2.09
C ASP A 169 -0.08 -16.65 -1.66
N ASP A 170 -0.33 -17.41 -0.58
CA ASP A 170 -1.68 -17.62 -0.05
C ASP A 170 -2.30 -16.33 0.50
N GLN A 171 -1.48 -15.45 1.07
CA GLN A 171 -1.93 -14.14 1.55
C GLN A 171 -2.23 -13.19 0.39
N PHE A 172 -1.41 -13.23 -0.67
CA PHE A 172 -1.71 -12.52 -1.91
C PHE A 172 -3.02 -13.02 -2.52
N ARG A 173 -3.22 -14.34 -2.63
CA ARG A 173 -4.48 -14.94 -3.11
C ARG A 173 -5.67 -14.52 -2.27
N THR A 174 -5.54 -14.50 -0.95
CA THR A 174 -6.60 -14.09 -0.03
C THR A 174 -7.01 -12.64 -0.27
N LEU A 175 -6.05 -11.72 -0.36
CA LEU A 175 -6.34 -10.30 -0.60
C LEU A 175 -6.90 -10.08 -2.02
N ALA A 176 -6.38 -10.80 -3.02
CA ALA A 176 -6.86 -10.77 -4.40
C ALA A 176 -8.32 -11.21 -4.50
N ALA A 177 -8.66 -12.39 -3.96
CA ALA A 177 -10.01 -12.93 -3.94
C ALA A 177 -10.98 -12.02 -3.18
N ALA A 178 -10.56 -11.53 -2.00
CA ALA A 178 -11.35 -10.61 -1.19
C ALA A 178 -11.65 -9.29 -1.91
N THR A 179 -10.76 -8.84 -2.81
CA THR A 179 -10.93 -7.61 -3.57
C THR A 179 -11.80 -7.82 -4.81
N GLN A 180 -11.47 -8.82 -5.63
CA GLN A 180 -12.14 -9.04 -6.92
C GLN A 180 -13.58 -9.51 -6.77
N SER A 181 -13.92 -10.24 -5.70
CA SER A 181 -15.28 -10.71 -5.41
C SER A 181 -16.24 -9.59 -5.01
N GLN A 182 -15.74 -8.41 -4.63
CA GLN A 182 -16.61 -7.31 -4.23
C GLN A 182 -17.04 -6.46 -5.43
N PRO A 183 -18.29 -6.01 -5.48
CA PRO A 183 -18.68 -4.98 -6.43
C PRO A 183 -17.97 -3.66 -6.09
N PRO A 184 -17.82 -2.75 -7.08
CA PRO A 184 -17.38 -1.40 -6.79
C PRO A 184 -18.31 -0.70 -5.79
N LEU A 185 -17.71 0.11 -4.93
CA LEU A 185 -18.47 0.98 -4.04
C LEU A 185 -19.27 1.99 -4.86
N SER A 186 -20.51 2.23 -4.44
CA SER A 186 -21.37 3.22 -5.11
C SER A 186 -20.83 4.63 -4.83
N ALA A 187 -20.55 5.40 -5.89
CA ALA A 187 -20.46 6.83 -5.76
C ALA A 187 -21.84 7.34 -5.31
N ARG A 188 -21.93 8.11 -4.23
CA ARG A 188 -23.19 8.80 -3.91
C ARG A 188 -23.52 9.75 -5.06
N ARG A 189 -24.67 9.55 -5.68
CA ARG A 189 -25.24 10.52 -6.60
C ARG A 189 -25.65 11.78 -5.88
#